data_063a21b40c81a7aeb6996747bd729797
#
_entry.id   063a21b40c81a7aeb6996747bd729797
#
_cell.length_a   1.000
_cell.length_b   1.000
_cell.length_c   1.000
_cell.angle_alpha   90.00
_cell.angle_beta   90.00
_cell.angle_gamma   90.00
#
_symmetry.space_group_name_H-M   'P 1'
#
loop_
_entity.id
_entity.type
_entity.pdbx_description
1 polymer ?
#
loop_
_entity_poly.entity_id
_entity_poly.type
_entity_poly.pdbx_seq_one_letter_code
_entity_poly.pdbx_strand_id
1 'polypeptide(L)'
;MALFRQLSLGSKAALAAATVFVSMILSRSFLAETLELRAWRWLFRLQLALFVNSLMLIGSLYIWRSTVSNLSHSPAVESTCFQLWKLVVMAFLALAHSSFFTMLFLVAEEPYVFSLAAYSCLGAYIIMVFFLCILNAMEQAYQFLAWRSGRVVGSLDKTRHLVLRPALAVAVTAVLSTIGLLNAAQPPVVKTVEVPIHQLPTSMNNLKIVLLSDIHLGPTVGRTKMEMFVRMVNTLEPDITVIVGDLSDSEASILRTAVAPLGQLRSRLGTYFVTGNHEYYTSDVSNWFTLLESLHVRPLHNENVKISAPRDQGGRGADTEWVCLAGVDDIEADILHYSGHGMDLEKALEGCSPDDATILLAHQPLAAKRALQARPDINLILSGHTHAGQIFPWNVAAYLLNPFFAGLYQVGQATFVYVSPGTAYYGIPMRLGSRAEITELILRRAP
;
A
#
# COMPACT_ATOMS: atom_id res chain seq x y z
N MET A 1 12.51 -27.42 28.34
CA MET A 1 11.23 -26.96 28.91
C MET A 1 11.39 -26.04 30.14
N ALA A 2 12.27 -26.33 31.08
CA ALA A 2 12.47 -25.51 32.30
C ALA A 2 12.92 -24.06 31.97
N LEU A 3 13.90 -23.89 31.07
CA LEU A 3 14.39 -22.56 30.65
C LEU A 3 13.31 -21.71 29.99
N PHE A 4 12.44 -22.27 29.15
CA PHE A 4 11.34 -21.58 28.49
C PHE A 4 10.30 -21.05 29.49
N ARG A 5 10.05 -21.78 30.59
CA ARG A 5 9.11 -21.33 31.65
C ARG A 5 9.60 -20.09 32.37
N GLN A 6 10.91 -19.89 32.49
CA GLN A 6 11.55 -18.76 33.18
C GLN A 6 11.62 -17.46 32.32
N LEU A 7 11.43 -17.56 30.99
CA LEU A 7 11.47 -16.40 30.11
C LEU A 7 10.30 -15.44 30.37
N SER A 8 10.58 -14.16 30.27
CA SER A 8 9.52 -13.13 30.25
C SER A 8 8.55 -13.36 29.10
N LEU A 9 7.31 -12.85 29.20
CA LEU A 9 6.33 -12.98 28.14
C LEU A 9 6.81 -12.31 26.84
N GLY A 10 7.50 -11.15 26.95
CA GLY A 10 8.13 -10.49 25.80
C GLY A 10 9.22 -11.34 25.14
N SER A 11 10.07 -12.02 25.94
CA SER A 11 11.08 -12.93 25.41
C SER A 11 10.46 -14.15 24.71
N LYS A 12 9.32 -14.65 25.22
CA LYS A 12 8.56 -15.74 24.58
C LYS A 12 7.95 -15.29 23.24
N ALA A 13 7.42 -14.07 23.18
CA ALA A 13 6.89 -13.49 21.95
C ALA A 13 8.00 -13.28 20.90
N ALA A 14 9.16 -12.76 21.31
CA ALA A 14 10.31 -12.59 20.41
C ALA A 14 10.83 -13.95 19.89
N LEU A 15 10.87 -14.98 20.76
CA LEU A 15 11.26 -16.33 20.35
C LEU A 15 10.24 -16.94 19.39
N ALA A 16 8.93 -16.72 19.60
CA ALA A 16 7.89 -17.17 18.69
C ALA A 16 8.05 -16.51 17.32
N ALA A 17 8.27 -15.18 17.27
CA ALA A 17 8.52 -14.46 16.01
C ALA A 17 9.75 -15.01 15.28
N ALA A 18 10.87 -15.21 15.98
CA ALA A 18 12.08 -15.79 15.40
C ALA A 18 11.84 -17.22 14.87
N THR A 19 11.09 -18.06 15.61
CA THR A 19 10.75 -19.43 15.19
C THR A 19 9.90 -19.42 13.92
N VAL A 20 8.89 -18.56 13.85
CA VAL A 20 8.04 -18.44 12.64
C VAL A 20 8.86 -17.92 11.47
N PHE A 21 9.73 -16.93 11.68
CA PHE A 21 10.61 -16.40 10.63
C PHE A 21 11.56 -17.48 10.07
N VAL A 22 12.19 -18.26 10.92
CA VAL A 22 13.02 -19.40 10.49
C VAL A 22 12.18 -20.44 9.75
N SER A 23 10.97 -20.74 10.23
CA SER A 23 10.03 -21.63 9.54
C SER A 23 9.68 -21.11 8.13
N MET A 24 9.51 -19.80 7.96
CA MET A 24 9.26 -19.18 6.64
C MET A 24 10.45 -19.38 5.70
N ILE A 25 11.68 -19.17 6.17
CA ILE A 25 12.90 -19.40 5.38
C ILE A 25 13.01 -20.87 4.98
N LEU A 26 12.88 -21.78 5.96
CA LEU A 26 13.01 -23.22 5.69
C LEU A 26 11.93 -23.74 4.75
N SER A 27 10.68 -23.35 4.93
CA SER A 27 9.60 -23.76 4.03
C SER A 27 9.83 -23.25 2.61
N ARG A 28 10.35 -22.04 2.46
CA ARG A 28 10.69 -21.46 1.15
C ARG A 28 11.82 -22.24 0.47
N SER A 29 12.83 -22.67 1.22
CA SER A 29 13.99 -23.40 0.68
C SER A 29 13.71 -24.86 0.36
N PHE A 30 12.80 -25.53 1.12
CA PHE A 30 12.62 -26.98 1.01
C PHE A 30 11.26 -27.43 0.49
N LEU A 31 10.21 -26.58 0.61
CA LEU A 31 8.84 -26.97 0.28
C LEU A 31 8.29 -26.24 -0.96
N ALA A 32 8.95 -25.20 -1.44
CA ALA A 32 8.47 -24.42 -2.60
C ALA A 32 8.30 -25.26 -3.87
N GLU A 33 9.20 -26.24 -4.09
CA GLU A 33 9.16 -27.11 -5.26
C GLU A 33 8.26 -28.35 -5.08
N THR A 34 7.87 -28.67 -3.82
CA THR A 34 7.16 -29.92 -3.50
C THR A 34 5.67 -29.73 -3.23
N LEU A 35 5.27 -28.53 -2.83
CA LEU A 35 3.88 -28.21 -2.53
C LEU A 35 3.16 -27.66 -3.76
N GLU A 36 1.89 -28.05 -3.92
CA GLU A 36 1.01 -27.36 -4.87
C GLU A 36 0.96 -25.85 -4.55
N LEU A 37 0.92 -25.03 -5.59
CA LEU A 37 0.93 -23.57 -5.49
C LEU A 37 -0.13 -23.02 -4.51
N ARG A 38 -1.30 -23.65 -4.47
CA ARG A 38 -2.40 -23.28 -3.54
C ARG A 38 -2.03 -23.55 -2.08
N ALA A 39 -1.45 -24.72 -1.79
CA ALA A 39 -1.01 -25.09 -0.45
C ALA A 39 0.15 -24.23 0.03
N TRP A 40 1.09 -23.94 -0.88
CA TRP A 40 2.22 -23.06 -0.64
C TRP A 40 1.76 -21.63 -0.25
N ARG A 41 0.80 -21.06 -0.98
CA ARG A 41 0.22 -19.75 -0.67
C ARG A 41 -0.42 -19.68 0.72
N TRP A 42 -1.23 -20.68 1.05
CA TRP A 42 -1.86 -20.75 2.36
C TRP A 42 -0.83 -20.83 3.48
N LEU A 43 0.20 -21.64 3.30
CA LEU A 43 1.29 -21.77 4.26
C LEU A 43 2.00 -20.42 4.47
N PHE A 44 2.38 -19.75 3.37
CA PHE A 44 3.07 -18.47 3.44
C PHE A 44 2.21 -17.38 4.12
N ARG A 45 0.95 -17.24 3.73
CA ARG A 45 0.03 -16.26 4.32
C ARG A 45 -0.20 -16.52 5.82
N LEU A 46 -0.37 -17.77 6.20
CA LEU A 46 -0.53 -18.17 7.60
C LEU A 46 0.74 -17.86 8.40
N GLN A 47 1.91 -18.20 7.87
CA GLN A 47 3.19 -17.90 8.51
C GLN A 47 3.39 -16.38 8.66
N LEU A 48 3.09 -15.60 7.64
CA LEU A 48 3.15 -14.14 7.70
C LEU A 48 2.22 -13.58 8.78
N ALA A 49 0.97 -14.04 8.83
CA ALA A 49 0.01 -13.63 9.85
C ALA A 49 0.52 -13.98 11.28
N LEU A 50 1.08 -15.17 11.48
CA LEU A 50 1.65 -15.59 12.76
C LEU A 50 2.90 -14.80 13.13
N PHE A 51 3.77 -14.51 12.16
CA PHE A 51 4.97 -13.70 12.37
C PHE A 51 4.62 -12.28 12.83
N VAL A 52 3.76 -11.60 12.07
CA VAL A 52 3.34 -10.25 12.41
C VAL A 52 2.62 -10.22 13.76
N ASN A 53 1.70 -11.15 14.03
CA ASN A 53 1.03 -11.24 15.32
C ASN A 53 1.99 -11.50 16.49
N SER A 54 3.04 -12.28 16.28
CA SER A 54 4.07 -12.51 17.29
C SER A 54 4.87 -11.24 17.62
N LEU A 55 5.17 -10.42 16.59
CA LEU A 55 5.78 -9.10 16.78
C LEU A 55 4.79 -8.11 17.45
N MET A 56 3.54 -8.10 17.02
CA MET A 56 2.50 -7.29 17.63
C MET A 56 2.29 -7.64 19.11
N LEU A 57 2.47 -8.89 19.52
CA LEU A 57 2.35 -9.26 20.93
C LEU A 57 3.32 -8.48 21.83
N ILE A 58 4.53 -8.17 21.35
CA ILE A 58 5.50 -7.35 22.09
C ILE A 58 4.96 -5.94 22.33
N GLY A 59 4.43 -5.30 21.27
CA GLY A 59 3.80 -4.00 21.39
C GLY A 59 2.52 -4.02 22.22
N SER A 60 1.73 -5.10 22.15
CA SER A 60 0.52 -5.28 22.97
C SER A 60 0.86 -5.38 24.47
N LEU A 61 1.93 -6.08 24.81
CA LEU A 61 2.44 -6.13 26.18
C LEU A 61 2.91 -4.76 26.68
N TYR A 62 3.53 -3.98 25.78
CA TYR A 62 3.94 -2.62 26.09
C TYR A 62 2.75 -1.69 26.28
N ILE A 63 1.75 -1.74 25.40
CA ILE A 63 0.49 -1.00 25.56
C ILE A 63 -0.19 -1.38 26.88
N TRP A 64 -0.38 -2.68 27.11
CA TRP A 64 -1.01 -3.19 28.34
C TRP A 64 -0.30 -2.72 29.61
N ARG A 65 1.02 -2.84 29.63
CA ARG A 65 1.83 -2.40 30.77
C ARG A 65 1.68 -0.89 31.01
N SER A 66 1.70 -0.11 29.94
CA SER A 66 1.64 1.35 30.02
C SER A 66 0.25 1.86 30.42
N THR A 67 -0.83 1.27 29.91
CA THR A 67 -2.20 1.78 30.04
C THR A 67 -3.04 1.07 31.12
N VAL A 68 -2.62 -0.12 31.55
CA VAL A 68 -3.37 -0.92 32.54
C VAL A 68 -2.50 -1.28 33.75
N SER A 69 -1.37 -2.00 33.58
CA SER A 69 -0.61 -2.52 34.73
C SER A 69 -0.03 -1.43 35.62
N ASN A 70 0.47 -0.33 35.03
CA ASN A 70 1.02 0.78 35.81
C ASN A 70 -0.06 1.52 36.62
N LEU A 71 -1.31 1.50 36.16
CA LEU A 71 -2.44 2.08 36.87
C LEU A 71 -3.02 1.16 37.95
N SER A 72 -2.71 -0.14 37.91
CA SER A 72 -3.23 -1.14 38.85
C SER A 72 -2.68 -0.98 40.29
N HIS A 73 -1.69 -0.14 40.50
CA HIS A 73 -1.16 0.21 41.84
C HIS A 73 -1.87 1.42 42.47
N SER A 74 -2.89 1.99 41.79
CA SER A 74 -3.69 3.10 42.30
C SER A 74 -4.90 2.60 43.14
N PRO A 75 -5.38 3.32 44.16
CA PRO A 75 -6.59 2.96 44.89
C PRO A 75 -7.85 2.85 44.03
N ALA A 76 -7.83 3.36 42.78
CA ALA A 76 -8.93 3.29 41.83
C ALA A 76 -9.13 1.93 41.18
N VAL A 77 -8.33 0.91 41.50
CA VAL A 77 -8.34 -0.45 40.88
C VAL A 77 -9.67 -1.20 41.02
N GLU A 78 -10.38 -0.95 42.11
CA GLU A 78 -11.68 -1.58 42.38
C GLU A 78 -12.84 -0.84 41.67
N SER A 79 -12.60 0.30 41.03
CA SER A 79 -13.65 1.05 40.35
C SER A 79 -14.16 0.34 39.11
N THR A 80 -15.47 0.36 38.88
CA THR A 80 -16.13 -0.16 37.67
C THR A 80 -15.53 0.47 36.41
N CYS A 81 -15.15 1.74 36.45
CA CYS A 81 -14.50 2.46 35.36
C CYS A 81 -13.17 1.82 34.95
N PHE A 82 -12.35 1.37 35.92
CA PHE A 82 -11.08 0.71 35.62
C PHE A 82 -11.27 -0.69 35.05
N GLN A 83 -12.28 -1.43 35.50
CA GLN A 83 -12.60 -2.73 34.92
C GLN A 83 -13.11 -2.59 33.47
N LEU A 84 -13.96 -1.62 33.20
CA LEU A 84 -14.38 -1.28 31.83
C LEU A 84 -13.19 -0.87 30.97
N TRP A 85 -12.28 -0.07 31.48
CA TRP A 85 -11.06 0.31 30.76
C TRP A 85 -10.22 -0.89 30.35
N LYS A 86 -10.03 -1.86 31.25
CA LYS A 86 -9.35 -3.14 30.92
C LYS A 86 -10.03 -3.87 29.77
N LEU A 87 -11.37 -3.96 29.82
CA LEU A 87 -12.14 -4.63 28.77
C LEU A 87 -12.00 -3.92 27.43
N VAL A 88 -12.01 -2.59 27.43
CA VAL A 88 -11.80 -1.77 26.20
C VAL A 88 -10.42 -2.03 25.61
N VAL A 89 -9.37 -2.01 26.44
CA VAL A 89 -7.99 -2.28 25.97
C VAL A 89 -7.86 -3.72 25.46
N MET A 90 -8.44 -4.70 26.15
CA MET A 90 -8.43 -6.10 25.68
C MET A 90 -9.14 -6.26 24.33
N ALA A 91 -10.34 -5.68 24.19
CA ALA A 91 -11.10 -5.73 22.93
C ALA A 91 -10.35 -5.04 21.79
N PHE A 92 -9.77 -3.87 22.05
CA PHE A 92 -8.92 -3.16 21.10
C PHE A 92 -7.75 -3.98 20.62
N LEU A 93 -7.00 -4.60 21.52
CA LEU A 93 -5.85 -5.44 21.17
C LEU A 93 -6.31 -6.71 20.42
N ALA A 94 -7.39 -7.37 20.88
CA ALA A 94 -7.93 -8.55 20.21
C ALA A 94 -8.38 -8.23 18.76
N LEU A 95 -9.06 -7.10 18.55
CA LEU A 95 -9.43 -6.64 17.21
C LEU A 95 -8.20 -6.35 16.36
N ALA A 96 -7.20 -5.62 16.87
CA ALA A 96 -5.99 -5.34 16.13
C ALA A 96 -5.27 -6.62 15.68
N HIS A 97 -5.16 -7.63 16.57
CA HIS A 97 -4.57 -8.93 16.27
C HIS A 97 -5.38 -9.76 15.27
N SER A 98 -6.70 -9.57 15.19
CA SER A 98 -7.56 -10.31 14.25
C SER A 98 -7.45 -9.82 12.81
N SER A 99 -6.88 -8.62 12.54
CA SER A 99 -6.84 -7.99 11.23
C SER A 99 -6.25 -8.88 10.12
N PHE A 100 -5.08 -9.47 10.35
CA PHE A 100 -4.44 -10.37 9.36
C PHE A 100 -5.22 -11.67 9.10
N PHE A 101 -5.99 -12.14 10.08
CA PHE A 101 -6.85 -13.32 9.89
C PHE A 101 -8.07 -12.97 9.04
N THR A 102 -8.58 -11.74 9.07
CA THR A 102 -9.69 -11.33 8.21
C THR A 102 -9.30 -11.37 6.73
N MET A 103 -8.06 -11.08 6.39
CA MET A 103 -7.53 -11.21 5.02
C MET A 103 -7.55 -12.67 4.52
N LEU A 104 -7.42 -13.64 5.43
CA LEU A 104 -7.44 -15.06 5.07
C LEU A 104 -8.86 -15.60 4.91
N PHE A 105 -9.84 -15.09 5.66
CA PHE A 105 -11.15 -15.74 5.83
C PHE A 105 -12.34 -14.82 5.55
N LEU A 106 -12.17 -13.50 5.54
CA LEU A 106 -13.26 -12.53 5.45
C LEU A 106 -13.06 -11.54 4.29
N VAL A 107 -12.82 -12.09 3.09
CA VAL A 107 -12.81 -11.31 1.85
C VAL A 107 -14.09 -11.61 1.09
N ALA A 108 -14.80 -10.57 0.65
CA ALA A 108 -16.06 -10.65 -0.06
C ALA A 108 -16.24 -9.47 -1.02
N GLU A 109 -17.40 -9.40 -1.68
CA GLU A 109 -17.77 -8.29 -2.57
C GLU A 109 -17.72 -6.93 -1.85
N GLU A 110 -18.21 -6.90 -0.59
CA GLU A 110 -18.14 -5.74 0.31
C GLU A 110 -17.42 -6.10 1.61
N PRO A 111 -16.72 -5.15 2.22
CA PRO A 111 -16.02 -5.36 3.48
C PRO A 111 -16.97 -5.71 4.62
N TYR A 112 -16.62 -6.71 5.40
CA TYR A 112 -17.30 -6.97 6.67
C TYR A 112 -16.99 -5.86 7.69
N VAL A 113 -17.99 -5.47 8.47
CA VAL A 113 -17.82 -4.50 9.57
C VAL A 113 -16.72 -4.94 10.54
N PHE A 114 -16.62 -6.24 10.78
CA PHE A 114 -15.56 -6.80 11.62
C PHE A 114 -14.17 -6.56 11.04
N SER A 115 -13.98 -6.75 9.73
CA SER A 115 -12.70 -6.48 9.06
C SER A 115 -12.33 -5.00 9.15
N LEU A 116 -13.29 -4.10 8.88
CA LEU A 116 -13.09 -2.67 9.01
C LEU A 116 -12.71 -2.26 10.44
N ALA A 117 -13.38 -2.82 11.46
CA ALA A 117 -13.05 -2.58 12.86
C ALA A 117 -11.66 -3.11 13.22
N ALA A 118 -11.31 -4.33 12.79
CA ALA A 118 -10.03 -4.95 13.05
C ALA A 118 -8.86 -4.15 12.46
N TYR A 119 -8.96 -3.75 11.20
CA TYR A 119 -7.92 -2.94 10.56
C TYR A 119 -7.89 -1.49 11.07
N SER A 120 -9.03 -0.93 11.49
CA SER A 120 -9.04 0.38 12.17
C SER A 120 -8.30 0.32 13.51
N CYS A 121 -8.52 -0.76 14.28
CA CYS A 121 -7.78 -1.00 15.51
C CYS A 121 -6.28 -1.24 15.23
N LEU A 122 -5.91 -1.91 14.14
CA LEU A 122 -4.52 -2.08 13.73
C LEU A 122 -3.84 -0.73 13.46
N GLY A 123 -4.50 0.18 12.73
CA GLY A 123 -3.97 1.52 12.48
C GLY A 123 -3.79 2.32 13.77
N ALA A 124 -4.79 2.32 14.64
CA ALA A 124 -4.72 2.95 15.96
C ALA A 124 -3.62 2.31 16.83
N TYR A 125 -3.43 0.99 16.75
CA TYR A 125 -2.37 0.26 17.45
C TYR A 125 -0.97 0.76 17.03
N ILE A 126 -0.71 0.93 15.75
CA ILE A 126 0.57 1.43 15.23
C ILE A 126 0.86 2.83 15.76
N ILE A 127 -0.13 3.73 15.67
CA ILE A 127 -0.05 5.10 16.18
C ILE A 127 0.21 5.09 17.70
N MET A 128 -0.52 4.24 18.45
CA MET A 128 -0.38 4.12 19.90
C MET A 128 1.01 3.69 20.31
N VAL A 129 1.55 2.62 19.71
CA VAL A 129 2.90 2.11 20.00
C VAL A 129 3.93 3.20 19.73
N PHE A 130 3.82 3.87 18.58
CA PHE A 130 4.73 4.96 18.21
C PHE A 130 4.74 6.08 19.27
N PHE A 131 3.57 6.62 19.65
CA PHE A 131 3.52 7.70 20.62
C PHE A 131 3.94 7.28 22.02
N LEU A 132 3.61 6.05 22.44
CA LEU A 132 4.13 5.52 23.71
C LEU A 132 5.66 5.42 23.69
N CYS A 133 6.27 5.00 22.60
CA CYS A 133 7.73 4.94 22.45
C CYS A 133 8.37 6.34 22.48
N ILE A 134 7.83 7.29 21.72
CA ILE A 134 8.35 8.66 21.67
C ILE A 134 8.23 9.34 23.04
N LEU A 135 7.06 9.28 23.68
CA LEU A 135 6.87 9.89 25.01
C LEU A 135 7.77 9.24 26.07
N ASN A 136 8.01 7.91 25.97
CA ASN A 136 8.94 7.22 26.85
C ASN A 136 10.39 7.68 26.61
N ALA A 137 10.81 7.82 25.35
CA ALA A 137 12.15 8.28 25.00
C ALA A 137 12.37 9.73 25.46
N MET A 138 11.37 10.61 25.29
CA MET A 138 11.43 11.99 25.77
C MET A 138 11.57 12.06 27.31
N GLU A 139 10.84 11.21 28.03
CA GLU A 139 10.95 11.13 29.48
C GLU A 139 12.34 10.66 29.93
N GLN A 140 12.87 9.61 29.29
CA GLN A 140 14.23 9.13 29.58
C GLN A 140 15.30 10.20 29.30
N ALA A 141 15.15 10.90 28.19
CA ALA A 141 16.05 12.03 27.85
C ALA A 141 15.96 13.15 28.91
N TYR A 142 14.76 13.50 29.33
CA TYR A 142 14.56 14.49 30.40
C TYR A 142 15.20 14.05 31.73
N GLN A 143 14.97 12.80 32.14
CA GLN A 143 15.58 12.24 33.38
C GLN A 143 17.11 12.22 33.32
N PHE A 144 17.66 11.86 32.15
CA PHE A 144 19.12 11.86 31.93
C PHE A 144 19.70 13.29 32.02
N LEU A 145 19.06 14.28 31.39
CA LEU A 145 19.49 15.67 31.46
C LEU A 145 19.35 16.25 32.87
N ALA A 146 18.27 15.93 33.59
CA ALA A 146 18.07 16.34 34.96
C ALA A 146 19.15 15.77 35.89
N TRP A 147 19.45 14.47 35.74
CA TRP A 147 20.54 13.82 36.47
C TRP A 147 21.89 14.50 36.20
N ARG A 148 22.20 14.77 34.94
CA ARG A 148 23.45 15.42 34.55
C ARG A 148 23.56 16.87 35.08
N SER A 149 22.45 17.55 35.26
CA SER A 149 22.39 18.92 35.82
C SER A 149 22.30 18.96 37.37
N GLY A 150 22.39 17.80 38.04
CA GLY A 150 22.30 17.70 39.49
C GLY A 150 20.88 17.96 40.08
N ARG A 151 19.84 17.95 39.22
CA ARG A 151 18.45 18.14 39.67
C ARG A 151 17.87 16.79 40.12
N VAL A 152 17.29 16.79 41.33
CA VAL A 152 16.57 15.61 41.85
C VAL A 152 15.14 15.67 41.33
N VAL A 153 14.76 14.70 40.52
CA VAL A 153 13.34 14.53 40.09
C VAL A 153 12.56 13.91 41.24
N GLY A 154 11.61 14.68 41.79
CA GLY A 154 10.81 14.26 42.93
C GLY A 154 9.91 13.05 42.67
N SER A 155 9.56 12.28 43.73
CA SER A 155 8.71 11.09 43.62
C SER A 155 7.28 11.42 43.15
N LEU A 156 6.75 12.56 43.46
CA LEU A 156 5.45 13.06 42.99
C LEU A 156 5.41 13.28 41.48
N ASP A 157 6.52 13.74 40.89
CA ASP A 157 6.64 13.87 39.43
C ASP A 157 6.62 12.48 38.74
N LYS A 158 7.25 11.47 39.32
CA LYS A 158 7.23 10.10 38.75
C LYS A 158 5.80 9.53 38.68
N THR A 159 4.98 9.70 39.69
CA THR A 159 3.60 9.20 39.71
C THR A 159 2.72 9.93 38.67
N ARG A 160 2.88 11.26 38.54
CA ARG A 160 2.20 12.06 37.52
C ARG A 160 2.55 11.61 36.11
N HIS A 161 3.84 11.38 35.82
CA HIS A 161 4.29 10.91 34.50
C HIS A 161 3.75 9.53 34.14
N LEU A 162 3.59 8.63 35.11
CA LEU A 162 3.02 7.28 34.89
C LEU A 162 1.56 7.31 34.42
N VAL A 163 0.79 8.35 34.76
CA VAL A 163 -0.62 8.50 34.34
C VAL A 163 -0.76 9.39 33.12
N LEU A 164 -0.11 10.56 33.11
CA LEU A 164 -0.27 11.54 32.04
C LEU A 164 0.25 11.07 30.70
N ARG A 165 1.38 10.39 30.66
CA ARG A 165 1.99 9.88 29.43
C ARG A 165 1.06 8.92 28.66
N PRO A 166 0.57 7.81 29.24
CA PRO A 166 -0.35 6.93 28.51
C PRO A 166 -1.68 7.63 28.19
N ALA A 167 -2.19 8.50 29.05
CA ALA A 167 -3.40 9.27 28.76
C ALA A 167 -3.21 10.17 27.54
N LEU A 168 -2.06 10.86 27.44
CA LEU A 168 -1.72 11.66 26.26
C LEU A 168 -1.58 10.79 25.00
N ALA A 169 -0.90 9.64 25.10
CA ALA A 169 -0.76 8.71 23.98
C ALA A 169 -2.14 8.23 23.49
N VAL A 170 -3.04 7.86 24.39
CA VAL A 170 -4.43 7.47 24.07
C VAL A 170 -5.17 8.60 23.37
N ALA A 171 -5.12 9.82 23.93
CA ALA A 171 -5.82 10.98 23.37
C ALA A 171 -5.30 11.32 21.96
N VAL A 172 -3.98 11.38 21.78
CA VAL A 172 -3.37 11.65 20.47
C VAL A 172 -3.73 10.54 19.47
N THR A 173 -3.65 9.28 19.88
CA THR A 173 -4.05 8.15 19.04
C THR A 173 -5.51 8.26 18.61
N ALA A 174 -6.42 8.54 19.52
CA ALA A 174 -7.85 8.69 19.22
C ALA A 174 -8.08 9.81 18.19
N VAL A 175 -7.47 10.98 18.40
CA VAL A 175 -7.60 12.12 17.47
C VAL A 175 -7.03 11.79 16.10
N LEU A 176 -5.79 11.29 16.02
CA LEU A 176 -5.14 11.00 14.75
C LEU A 176 -5.81 9.86 14.01
N SER A 177 -6.26 8.81 14.71
CA SER A 177 -7.01 7.71 14.09
C SER A 177 -8.34 8.22 13.52
N THR A 178 -9.06 9.07 14.25
CA THR A 178 -10.31 9.66 13.76
C THR A 178 -10.06 10.49 12.48
N ILE A 179 -9.04 11.34 12.47
CA ILE A 179 -8.66 12.13 11.29
C ILE A 179 -8.30 11.19 10.13
N GLY A 180 -7.51 10.16 10.40
CA GLY A 180 -7.11 9.18 9.38
C GLY A 180 -8.29 8.43 8.77
N LEU A 181 -9.24 7.97 9.58
CA LEU A 181 -10.47 7.31 9.15
C LEU A 181 -11.36 8.24 8.32
N LEU A 182 -11.56 9.48 8.78
CA LEU A 182 -12.35 10.48 8.06
C LEU A 182 -11.73 10.79 6.68
N ASN A 183 -10.40 10.92 6.61
CA ASN A 183 -9.70 11.14 5.35
C ASN A 183 -9.85 9.96 4.37
N ALA A 184 -9.75 8.72 4.85
CA ALA A 184 -9.90 7.51 4.01
C ALA A 184 -11.36 7.22 3.61
N ALA A 185 -12.34 7.76 4.36
CA ALA A 185 -13.75 7.69 4.01
C ALA A 185 -14.14 8.67 2.89
N GLN A 186 -13.36 9.75 2.69
CA GLN A 186 -13.59 10.70 1.59
C GLN A 186 -13.32 10.05 0.23
N PRO A 187 -13.97 10.50 -0.85
CA PRO A 187 -13.54 10.17 -2.20
C PRO A 187 -12.08 10.59 -2.44
N PRO A 188 -11.35 9.87 -3.31
CA PRO A 188 -10.02 10.31 -3.71
C PRO A 188 -10.07 11.71 -4.35
N VAL A 189 -9.00 12.47 -4.15
CA VAL A 189 -8.87 13.78 -4.79
C VAL A 189 -8.50 13.57 -6.25
N VAL A 190 -9.17 14.27 -7.16
CA VAL A 190 -8.71 14.34 -8.56
C VAL A 190 -7.61 15.37 -8.64
N LYS A 191 -6.43 14.94 -9.12
CA LYS A 191 -5.27 15.82 -9.31
C LYS A 191 -4.87 15.86 -10.77
N THR A 192 -4.95 17.03 -11.36
CA THR A 192 -4.51 17.27 -12.74
C THR A 192 -3.02 17.63 -12.74
N VAL A 193 -2.24 16.96 -13.62
CA VAL A 193 -0.80 17.15 -13.77
C VAL A 193 -0.48 17.28 -15.25
N GLU A 194 0.12 18.39 -15.66
CA GLU A 194 0.62 18.56 -17.02
C GLU A 194 2.07 18.02 -17.12
N VAL A 195 2.33 17.23 -18.15
CA VAL A 195 3.64 16.62 -18.40
C VAL A 195 4.12 17.02 -19.79
N PRO A 196 5.20 17.82 -19.92
CA PRO A 196 5.76 18.18 -21.21
C PRO A 196 6.59 17.03 -21.78
N ILE A 197 6.30 16.62 -23.01
CA ILE A 197 6.99 15.55 -23.75
C ILE A 197 7.45 16.08 -25.10
N HIS A 198 8.76 16.04 -25.36
CA HIS A 198 9.36 16.58 -26.59
C HIS A 198 8.96 15.79 -27.84
N GLN A 199 8.97 14.45 -27.76
CA GLN A 199 8.62 13.58 -28.88
C GLN A 199 7.11 13.37 -29.06
N LEU A 200 6.27 14.04 -28.27
CA LEU A 200 4.82 13.85 -28.37
C LEU A 200 4.32 14.28 -29.76
N PRO A 201 3.63 13.39 -30.50
CA PRO A 201 3.01 13.74 -31.77
C PRO A 201 2.07 14.95 -31.63
N THR A 202 2.03 15.79 -32.65
CA THR A 202 1.15 16.97 -32.63
C THR A 202 -0.32 16.59 -32.48
N SER A 203 -0.72 15.49 -33.11
CA SER A 203 -2.07 14.91 -33.03
C SER A 203 -2.43 14.39 -31.63
N MET A 204 -1.43 14.17 -30.77
CA MET A 204 -1.59 13.69 -29.39
C MET A 204 -1.38 14.79 -28.34
N ASN A 205 -1.20 16.03 -28.75
CA ASN A 205 -1.13 17.15 -27.80
C ASN A 205 -2.45 17.25 -27.02
N ASN A 206 -2.37 17.36 -25.71
CA ASN A 206 -3.46 17.25 -24.74
C ASN A 206 -4.01 15.84 -24.52
N LEU A 207 -3.26 14.79 -24.88
CA LEU A 207 -3.64 13.41 -24.54
C LEU A 207 -3.87 13.28 -23.05
N LYS A 208 -5.06 12.83 -22.67
CA LYS A 208 -5.49 12.70 -21.30
C LYS A 208 -5.38 11.26 -20.82
N ILE A 209 -4.52 11.02 -19.84
CA ILE A 209 -4.35 9.73 -19.18
C ILE A 209 -4.87 9.82 -17.76
N VAL A 210 -5.82 8.96 -17.39
CA VAL A 210 -6.24 8.83 -16.00
C VAL A 210 -5.55 7.63 -15.38
N LEU A 211 -4.82 7.88 -14.29
CA LEU A 211 -4.04 6.89 -13.56
C LEU A 211 -4.78 6.49 -12.28
N LEU A 212 -5.03 5.20 -12.15
CA LEU A 212 -5.43 4.50 -10.94
C LEU A 212 -4.27 3.61 -10.48
N SER A 213 -4.08 3.46 -9.19
CA SER A 213 -3.07 2.57 -8.59
C SER A 213 -3.46 2.19 -7.17
N ASP A 214 -2.96 1.05 -6.68
CA ASP A 214 -3.08 0.70 -5.27
C ASP A 214 -4.53 0.74 -4.76
N ILE A 215 -5.42 0.03 -5.46
CA ILE A 215 -6.85 -0.04 -5.14
C ILE A 215 -7.10 -1.01 -3.99
N HIS A 216 -6.36 -2.14 -3.97
CA HIS A 216 -6.43 -3.16 -2.93
C HIS A 216 -7.85 -3.66 -2.62
N LEU A 217 -8.57 -4.11 -3.65
CA LEU A 217 -9.82 -4.84 -3.43
C LEU A 217 -9.55 -6.02 -2.50
N GLY A 218 -10.29 -6.08 -1.40
CA GLY A 218 -9.98 -7.06 -0.36
C GLY A 218 -10.83 -6.89 0.89
N PRO A 219 -10.28 -7.15 2.09
CA PRO A 219 -11.07 -7.17 3.33
C PRO A 219 -11.62 -5.81 3.76
N THR A 220 -11.15 -4.70 3.18
CA THR A 220 -11.53 -3.33 3.59
C THR A 220 -11.90 -2.40 2.44
N VAL A 221 -11.67 -2.84 1.19
CA VAL A 221 -12.07 -2.12 -0.02
C VAL A 221 -12.93 -3.06 -0.88
N GLY A 222 -14.15 -2.65 -1.20
CA GLY A 222 -15.11 -3.47 -1.92
C GLY A 222 -15.69 -2.77 -3.16
N ARG A 223 -16.74 -3.37 -3.70
CA ARG A 223 -17.47 -2.96 -4.90
C ARG A 223 -17.93 -1.51 -4.86
N THR A 224 -18.53 -1.08 -3.76
CA THR A 224 -19.05 0.30 -3.62
C THR A 224 -17.97 1.35 -3.89
N LYS A 225 -16.74 1.14 -3.37
CA LYS A 225 -15.62 2.04 -3.68
C LYS A 225 -15.20 1.95 -5.14
N MET A 226 -15.14 0.74 -5.70
CA MET A 226 -14.81 0.55 -7.13
C MET A 226 -15.81 1.26 -8.03
N GLU A 227 -17.11 1.15 -7.77
CA GLU A 227 -18.15 1.88 -8.51
C GLU A 227 -17.97 3.40 -8.42
N MET A 228 -17.56 3.90 -7.25
CA MET A 228 -17.26 5.32 -7.07
C MET A 228 -16.05 5.73 -7.93
N PHE A 229 -14.96 4.95 -7.93
CA PHE A 229 -13.77 5.26 -8.74
C PHE A 229 -14.09 5.27 -10.23
N VAL A 230 -14.82 4.26 -10.71
CA VAL A 230 -15.25 4.19 -12.12
C VAL A 230 -16.12 5.40 -12.53
N ARG A 231 -17.06 5.79 -11.68
CA ARG A 231 -17.86 7.01 -11.94
C ARG A 231 -16.98 8.26 -12.01
N MET A 232 -16.02 8.41 -11.08
CA MET A 232 -15.12 9.56 -11.06
C MET A 232 -14.22 9.59 -12.31
N VAL A 233 -13.64 8.45 -12.70
CA VAL A 233 -12.82 8.33 -13.92
C VAL A 233 -13.63 8.70 -15.16
N ASN A 234 -14.85 8.16 -15.31
CA ASN A 234 -15.70 8.43 -16.47
C ASN A 234 -16.10 9.92 -16.58
N THR A 235 -16.21 10.62 -15.44
CA THR A 235 -16.50 12.09 -15.44
C THR A 235 -15.32 12.90 -15.98
N LEU A 236 -14.09 12.36 -15.94
CA LEU A 236 -12.90 13.01 -16.49
C LEU A 236 -12.78 12.83 -18.01
N GLU A 237 -13.59 11.95 -18.61
CA GLU A 237 -13.56 11.64 -20.06
C GLU A 237 -12.13 11.33 -20.55
N PRO A 238 -11.46 10.29 -20.02
CA PRO A 238 -10.08 9.98 -20.37
C PRO A 238 -9.93 9.49 -21.81
N ASP A 239 -8.81 9.82 -22.43
CA ASP A 239 -8.39 9.14 -23.64
C ASP A 239 -7.90 7.74 -23.31
N ILE A 240 -7.11 7.62 -22.27
CA ILE A 240 -6.54 6.35 -21.78
C ILE A 240 -6.78 6.28 -20.27
N THR A 241 -7.18 5.10 -19.78
CA THR A 241 -7.10 4.79 -18.34
C THR A 241 -6.02 3.75 -18.11
N VAL A 242 -5.16 3.97 -17.13
CA VAL A 242 -4.15 3.01 -16.72
C VAL A 242 -4.33 2.63 -15.26
N ILE A 243 -4.20 1.34 -14.96
CA ILE A 243 -4.23 0.79 -13.60
C ILE A 243 -2.83 0.24 -13.32
N VAL A 244 -2.07 0.95 -12.49
CA VAL A 244 -0.66 0.67 -12.29
C VAL A 244 -0.44 -0.13 -11.01
N GLY A 245 -0.90 -1.39 -11.05
CA GLY A 245 -0.65 -2.42 -10.04
C GLY A 245 -1.45 -2.31 -8.74
N ASP A 246 -1.34 -3.35 -7.95
CA ASP A 246 -1.98 -3.52 -6.64
C ASP A 246 -3.51 -3.27 -6.69
N LEU A 247 -4.13 -3.92 -7.67
CA LEU A 247 -5.59 -3.89 -7.84
C LEU A 247 -6.27 -4.68 -6.72
N SER A 248 -5.65 -5.80 -6.29
CA SER A 248 -6.32 -6.75 -5.41
C SER A 248 -5.42 -7.44 -4.38
N ASP A 249 -6.04 -7.79 -3.24
CA ASP A 249 -5.41 -8.54 -2.14
C ASP A 249 -5.89 -9.99 -2.05
N SER A 250 -6.68 -10.47 -3.02
CA SER A 250 -7.25 -11.82 -3.01
C SER A 250 -7.40 -12.40 -4.42
N GLU A 251 -7.92 -13.63 -4.51
CA GLU A 251 -8.10 -14.35 -5.76
C GLU A 251 -9.22 -13.73 -6.63
N ALA A 252 -9.05 -13.79 -7.96
CA ALA A 252 -10.01 -13.27 -8.93
C ALA A 252 -11.42 -13.88 -8.78
N SER A 253 -11.49 -15.17 -8.41
CA SER A 253 -12.75 -15.87 -8.16
C SER A 253 -13.55 -15.28 -7.01
N ILE A 254 -12.87 -14.81 -5.95
CA ILE A 254 -13.48 -14.23 -4.75
C ILE A 254 -13.94 -12.80 -5.02
N LEU A 255 -13.13 -12.03 -5.76
CA LEU A 255 -13.35 -10.60 -5.98
C LEU A 255 -14.03 -10.26 -7.31
N ARG A 256 -14.52 -11.28 -8.03
CA ARG A 256 -15.14 -11.12 -9.36
C ARG A 256 -16.26 -10.08 -9.37
N THR A 257 -17.12 -10.09 -8.38
CA THR A 257 -18.21 -9.12 -8.25
C THR A 257 -17.72 -7.73 -7.83
N ALA A 258 -16.71 -7.69 -6.96
CA ALA A 258 -16.13 -6.41 -6.50
C ALA A 258 -15.41 -5.66 -7.63
N VAL A 259 -14.73 -6.37 -8.54
CA VAL A 259 -13.98 -5.78 -9.66
C VAL A 259 -14.85 -5.49 -10.89
N ALA A 260 -16.04 -6.12 -11.00
CA ALA A 260 -16.92 -6.01 -12.16
C ALA A 260 -17.22 -4.55 -12.63
N PRO A 261 -17.30 -3.53 -11.75
CA PRO A 261 -17.50 -2.15 -12.21
C PRO A 261 -16.43 -1.64 -13.19
N LEU A 262 -15.20 -2.22 -13.20
CA LEU A 262 -14.17 -1.83 -14.19
C LEU A 262 -14.64 -1.99 -15.64
N GLY A 263 -15.53 -2.94 -15.93
CA GLY A 263 -16.13 -3.11 -17.25
C GLY A 263 -17.01 -1.93 -17.72
N GLN A 264 -17.24 -0.94 -16.85
CA GLN A 264 -17.98 0.30 -17.17
C GLN A 264 -17.05 1.50 -17.38
N LEU A 265 -15.73 1.31 -17.33
CA LEU A 265 -14.77 2.36 -17.69
C LEU A 265 -14.95 2.78 -19.15
N ARG A 266 -14.88 4.08 -19.39
CA ARG A 266 -15.06 4.69 -20.72
C ARG A 266 -13.80 5.45 -21.08
N SER A 267 -12.88 4.79 -21.78
CA SER A 267 -11.64 5.40 -22.27
C SER A 267 -11.60 5.30 -23.78
N ARG A 268 -11.38 6.42 -24.47
CA ARG A 268 -11.45 6.50 -25.94
C ARG A 268 -10.45 5.59 -26.65
N LEU A 269 -9.25 5.42 -26.06
CA LEU A 269 -8.13 4.67 -26.64
C LEU A 269 -7.77 3.42 -25.82
N GLY A 270 -8.60 3.06 -24.83
CA GLY A 270 -8.48 1.82 -24.08
C GLY A 270 -8.12 1.99 -22.60
N THR A 271 -8.27 0.89 -21.89
CA THR A 271 -7.90 0.74 -20.48
C THR A 271 -6.83 -0.33 -20.35
N TYR A 272 -5.75 -0.03 -19.65
CA TYR A 272 -4.56 -0.88 -19.54
C TYR A 272 -4.23 -1.14 -18.07
N PHE A 273 -3.63 -2.30 -17.82
CA PHE A 273 -3.24 -2.74 -16.49
C PHE A 273 -1.81 -3.29 -16.51
N VAL A 274 -1.05 -3.04 -15.45
CA VAL A 274 0.18 -3.77 -15.12
C VAL A 274 0.07 -4.34 -13.72
N THR A 275 0.79 -5.43 -13.44
CA THR A 275 0.82 -6.03 -12.11
C THR A 275 1.55 -5.16 -11.11
N GLY A 276 1.11 -5.21 -9.85
CA GLY A 276 1.88 -4.82 -8.68
C GLY A 276 2.35 -6.05 -7.89
N ASN A 277 2.99 -5.83 -6.75
CA ASN A 277 3.50 -6.93 -5.93
C ASN A 277 2.37 -7.76 -5.30
N HIS A 278 1.20 -7.17 -5.04
CA HIS A 278 0.07 -7.88 -4.46
C HIS A 278 -0.55 -8.91 -5.38
N GLU A 279 -0.54 -8.71 -6.68
CA GLU A 279 -0.97 -9.74 -7.63
C GLU A 279 -0.15 -11.02 -7.49
N TYR A 280 1.16 -10.90 -7.18
CA TYR A 280 2.04 -12.06 -6.97
C TYR A 280 1.87 -12.70 -5.59
N TYR A 281 1.53 -11.94 -4.55
CA TYR A 281 1.20 -12.48 -3.22
C TYR A 281 -0.08 -13.33 -3.24
N THR A 282 -1.00 -13.04 -4.14
CA THR A 282 -2.19 -13.87 -4.36
C THR A 282 -1.91 -15.12 -5.19
N SER A 283 -0.82 -15.11 -5.99
CA SER A 283 -0.43 -16.14 -6.96
C SER A 283 -1.57 -16.55 -7.90
N ASP A 284 -2.40 -15.60 -8.29
CA ASP A 284 -3.59 -15.80 -9.12
C ASP A 284 -3.58 -14.92 -10.38
N VAL A 285 -2.38 -14.50 -10.83
CA VAL A 285 -2.16 -13.50 -11.87
C VAL A 285 -2.86 -13.89 -13.18
N SER A 286 -2.75 -15.14 -13.62
CA SER A 286 -3.35 -15.60 -14.89
C SER A 286 -4.89 -15.49 -14.86
N ASN A 287 -5.53 -15.82 -13.74
CA ASN A 287 -6.98 -15.66 -13.60
C ASN A 287 -7.38 -14.18 -13.55
N TRP A 288 -6.55 -13.33 -12.92
CA TRP A 288 -6.74 -11.89 -12.95
C TRP A 288 -6.63 -11.33 -14.35
N PHE A 289 -5.65 -11.74 -15.16
CA PHE A 289 -5.54 -11.32 -16.56
C PHE A 289 -6.78 -11.70 -17.37
N THR A 290 -7.20 -12.96 -17.28
CA THR A 290 -8.42 -13.44 -17.97
C THR A 290 -9.67 -12.67 -17.54
N LEU A 291 -9.80 -12.37 -16.24
CA LEU A 291 -10.94 -11.61 -15.74
C LEU A 291 -10.91 -10.16 -16.22
N LEU A 292 -9.75 -9.50 -16.18
CA LEU A 292 -9.57 -8.11 -16.64
C LEU A 292 -9.85 -7.97 -18.12
N GLU A 293 -9.36 -8.89 -18.96
CA GLU A 293 -9.67 -8.91 -20.40
C GLU A 293 -11.19 -9.03 -20.65
N SER A 294 -11.89 -9.85 -19.86
CA SER A 294 -13.35 -9.96 -19.94
C SER A 294 -14.09 -8.68 -19.56
N LEU A 295 -13.42 -7.78 -18.84
CA LEU A 295 -13.90 -6.45 -18.46
C LEU A 295 -13.35 -5.33 -19.36
N HIS A 296 -12.78 -5.69 -20.52
CA HIS A 296 -12.16 -4.75 -21.48
C HIS A 296 -10.99 -3.95 -20.91
N VAL A 297 -10.29 -4.48 -19.92
CA VAL A 297 -9.03 -3.98 -19.39
C VAL A 297 -7.91 -4.86 -19.90
N ARG A 298 -6.99 -4.29 -20.69
CA ARG A 298 -5.88 -5.04 -21.28
C ARG A 298 -4.68 -5.11 -20.33
N PRO A 299 -4.29 -6.27 -19.81
CA PRO A 299 -3.03 -6.44 -19.12
C PRO A 299 -1.86 -6.23 -20.09
N LEU A 300 -0.82 -5.55 -19.63
CA LEU A 300 0.45 -5.42 -20.33
C LEU A 300 1.51 -6.23 -19.55
N HIS A 301 1.76 -7.44 -20.03
CA HIS A 301 2.70 -8.38 -19.45
C HIS A 301 4.04 -8.34 -20.20
N ASN A 302 4.91 -7.42 -19.83
CA ASN A 302 6.14 -7.10 -20.52
C ASN A 302 5.89 -6.89 -22.04
N GLU A 303 4.93 -6.05 -22.36
CA GLU A 303 4.53 -5.72 -23.72
C GLU A 303 4.14 -4.25 -23.87
N ASN A 304 3.97 -3.81 -25.11
CA ASN A 304 3.49 -2.48 -25.42
C ASN A 304 2.32 -2.46 -26.40
N VAL A 305 1.72 -1.30 -26.49
CA VAL A 305 0.73 -0.95 -27.50
C VAL A 305 1.08 0.38 -28.15
N LYS A 306 0.91 0.44 -29.46
CA LYS A 306 1.04 1.67 -30.23
C LYS A 306 -0.30 2.40 -30.21
N ILE A 307 -0.36 3.50 -29.46
CA ILE A 307 -1.55 4.34 -29.34
C ILE A 307 -1.51 5.40 -30.46
N SER A 308 -2.46 5.36 -31.37
CA SER A 308 -2.58 6.33 -32.47
C SER A 308 -3.78 7.25 -32.24
N ALA A 309 -3.68 8.51 -32.67
CA ALA A 309 -4.85 9.37 -32.74
C ALA A 309 -5.89 8.81 -33.74
N PRO A 310 -7.20 8.97 -33.46
CA PRO A 310 -8.21 8.63 -34.46
C PRO A 310 -7.95 9.43 -35.75
N ARG A 311 -7.99 8.75 -36.89
CA ARG A 311 -7.82 9.42 -38.19
C ARG A 311 -8.99 10.37 -38.41
N ASP A 312 -8.69 11.64 -38.63
CA ASP A 312 -9.64 12.55 -39.27
C ASP A 312 -9.93 12.04 -40.69
N GLN A 313 -11.21 11.95 -41.06
CA GLN A 313 -11.68 11.35 -42.32
C GLN A 313 -11.28 12.13 -43.60
N GLY A 314 -10.12 12.78 -43.62
CA GLY A 314 -9.67 13.59 -44.75
C GLY A 314 -8.19 13.57 -45.11
N GLY A 315 -7.33 12.98 -44.28
CA GLY A 315 -5.87 13.02 -44.47
C GLY A 315 -5.34 11.87 -45.32
N ARG A 316 -4.93 12.18 -46.57
CA ARG A 316 -4.14 11.28 -47.39
C ARG A 316 -2.71 11.24 -46.87
N GLY A 317 -2.26 10.04 -46.36
CA GLY A 317 -0.87 9.63 -46.40
C GLY A 317 0.11 10.41 -45.51
N ALA A 318 -0.13 10.47 -44.17
CA ALA A 318 0.93 10.72 -43.23
C ALA A 318 1.23 9.40 -42.47
N ASP A 319 2.49 9.13 -42.21
CA ASP A 319 2.92 8.07 -41.31
C ASP A 319 2.11 8.18 -40.03
N THR A 320 1.56 7.05 -39.55
CA THR A 320 0.66 7.05 -38.40
C THR A 320 1.46 7.43 -37.17
N GLU A 321 1.35 8.71 -36.74
CA GLU A 321 1.95 9.18 -35.49
C GLU A 321 1.36 8.37 -34.33
N TRP A 322 2.17 7.89 -33.44
CA TRP A 322 1.76 7.06 -32.32
C TRP A 322 2.63 7.29 -31.07
N VAL A 323 2.10 6.92 -29.93
CA VAL A 323 2.79 6.90 -28.63
C VAL A 323 2.96 5.46 -28.22
N CYS A 324 4.16 5.08 -27.76
CA CYS A 324 4.43 3.77 -27.19
C CYS A 324 3.94 3.76 -25.73
N LEU A 325 2.89 3.00 -25.44
CA LEU A 325 2.47 2.69 -24.08
C LEU A 325 2.94 1.29 -23.72
N ALA A 326 3.99 1.19 -22.92
CA ALA A 326 4.59 -0.05 -22.48
C ALA A 326 4.25 -0.36 -21.02
N GLY A 327 4.20 -1.64 -20.69
CA GLY A 327 4.00 -2.10 -19.31
C GLY A 327 4.95 -3.25 -18.98
N VAL A 328 5.51 -3.22 -17.78
CA VAL A 328 6.34 -4.30 -17.25
C VAL A 328 5.66 -4.99 -16.09
N ASP A 329 5.96 -6.26 -15.90
CA ASP A 329 5.62 -6.98 -14.68
C ASP A 329 6.32 -6.37 -13.47
N ASP A 330 5.71 -6.52 -12.30
CA ASP A 330 6.33 -6.05 -11.06
C ASP A 330 7.58 -6.85 -10.72
N ILE A 331 8.58 -6.14 -10.19
CA ILE A 331 9.87 -6.72 -9.78
C ILE A 331 9.76 -7.75 -8.65
N GLU A 332 8.64 -7.79 -7.92
CA GLU A 332 8.38 -8.80 -6.89
C GLU A 332 8.27 -10.21 -7.50
N ALA A 333 7.82 -10.32 -8.75
CA ALA A 333 7.78 -11.59 -9.47
C ALA A 333 9.15 -12.27 -9.55
N ASP A 334 10.21 -11.48 -9.81
CA ASP A 334 11.60 -11.96 -9.82
C ASP A 334 12.04 -12.44 -8.44
N ILE A 335 11.71 -11.67 -7.39
CA ILE A 335 12.05 -11.99 -6.00
C ILE A 335 11.35 -13.27 -5.54
N LEU A 336 10.10 -13.46 -5.97
CA LEU A 336 9.30 -14.64 -5.66
C LEU A 336 9.57 -15.83 -6.58
N HIS A 337 10.41 -15.67 -7.60
CA HIS A 337 10.66 -16.66 -8.65
C HIS A 337 9.36 -17.16 -9.31
N TYR A 338 8.45 -16.23 -9.61
CA TYR A 338 7.15 -16.56 -10.19
C TYR A 338 7.32 -16.95 -11.66
N SER A 339 7.03 -18.22 -11.98
CA SER A 339 7.31 -18.79 -13.30
C SER A 339 6.63 -18.01 -14.43
N GLY A 340 7.40 -17.61 -15.43
CA GLY A 340 6.93 -16.89 -16.62
C GLY A 340 6.71 -15.39 -16.40
N HIS A 341 6.99 -14.87 -15.21
CA HIS A 341 6.85 -13.47 -14.85
C HIS A 341 8.17 -12.89 -14.33
N GLY A 342 8.26 -11.57 -14.32
CA GLY A 342 9.41 -10.78 -13.93
C GLY A 342 9.55 -9.56 -14.83
N MET A 343 10.27 -8.55 -14.38
CA MET A 343 10.46 -7.32 -15.15
C MET A 343 11.37 -7.56 -16.35
N ASP A 344 10.82 -7.52 -17.56
CA ASP A 344 11.54 -7.58 -18.83
C ASP A 344 11.30 -6.30 -19.64
N LEU A 345 12.20 -5.34 -19.46
CA LEU A 345 12.09 -4.02 -20.08
C LEU A 345 12.40 -4.09 -21.60
N GLU A 346 13.30 -4.97 -22.05
CA GLU A 346 13.66 -5.10 -23.45
C GLU A 346 12.45 -5.61 -24.24
N LYS A 347 11.81 -6.66 -23.74
CA LYS A 347 10.57 -7.20 -24.32
C LYS A 347 9.44 -6.18 -24.28
N ALA A 348 9.25 -5.48 -23.17
CA ALA A 348 8.21 -4.46 -23.04
C ALA A 348 8.35 -3.32 -24.04
N LEU A 349 9.58 -2.98 -24.43
CA LEU A 349 9.87 -1.88 -25.36
C LEU A 349 10.18 -2.36 -26.78
N GLU A 350 9.96 -3.62 -27.09
CA GLU A 350 10.21 -4.17 -28.43
C GLU A 350 9.40 -3.40 -29.48
N GLY A 351 10.08 -2.86 -30.50
CA GLY A 351 9.45 -2.06 -31.56
C GLY A 351 9.08 -0.62 -31.18
N CYS A 352 9.45 -0.14 -29.99
CA CYS A 352 9.41 1.28 -29.63
C CYS A 352 10.79 1.91 -29.87
N SER A 353 10.83 2.92 -30.76
CA SER A 353 12.06 3.65 -31.08
C SER A 353 12.40 4.67 -29.98
N PRO A 354 13.69 5.00 -29.76
CA PRO A 354 14.07 6.14 -28.91
C PRO A 354 13.51 7.50 -29.40
N ASP A 355 13.11 7.59 -30.67
CA ASP A 355 12.51 8.79 -31.25
C ASP A 355 11.00 8.86 -31.00
N ASP A 356 10.38 7.76 -30.54
CA ASP A 356 8.96 7.73 -30.22
C ASP A 356 8.68 8.25 -28.81
N ALA A 357 7.56 8.94 -28.64
CA ALA A 357 7.08 9.26 -27.28
C ALA A 357 6.73 7.95 -26.53
N THR A 358 7.48 7.65 -25.48
CA THR A 358 7.35 6.41 -24.73
C THR A 358 6.85 6.65 -23.31
N ILE A 359 5.76 5.98 -22.94
CA ILE A 359 5.18 5.96 -21.60
C ILE A 359 5.31 4.54 -21.05
N LEU A 360 5.96 4.39 -19.91
CA LEU A 360 6.14 3.11 -19.23
C LEU A 360 5.27 3.03 -17.97
N LEU A 361 4.52 1.95 -17.85
CA LEU A 361 3.82 1.56 -16.64
C LEU A 361 4.71 0.60 -15.83
N ALA A 362 5.10 0.98 -14.62
CA ALA A 362 5.95 0.19 -13.74
C ALA A 362 5.56 0.46 -12.28
N HIS A 363 4.93 -0.51 -11.62
CA HIS A 363 4.28 -0.30 -10.34
C HIS A 363 5.21 0.25 -9.26
N GLN A 364 6.36 -0.37 -9.04
CA GLN A 364 7.28 0.06 -7.99
C GLN A 364 8.22 1.19 -8.46
N PRO A 365 8.44 2.24 -7.66
CA PRO A 365 9.45 3.28 -7.96
C PRO A 365 10.87 2.74 -8.18
N LEU A 366 11.19 1.58 -7.58
CA LEU A 366 12.47 0.90 -7.82
C LEU A 366 12.57 0.34 -9.25
N ALA A 367 11.47 -0.16 -9.80
CA ALA A 367 11.39 -0.57 -11.21
C ALA A 367 11.57 0.63 -12.13
N ALA A 368 10.93 1.77 -11.82
CA ALA A 368 11.15 3.02 -12.56
C ALA A 368 12.62 3.43 -12.56
N LYS A 369 13.30 3.37 -11.41
CA LYS A 369 14.74 3.67 -11.32
C LYS A 369 15.58 2.72 -12.19
N ARG A 370 15.27 1.41 -12.20
CA ARG A 370 15.96 0.43 -13.06
C ARG A 370 15.73 0.73 -14.55
N ALA A 371 14.49 1.05 -14.92
CA ALA A 371 14.14 1.41 -16.30
C ALA A 371 14.90 2.65 -16.77
N LEU A 372 15.00 3.71 -15.96
CA LEU A 372 15.77 4.92 -16.27
C LEU A 372 17.25 4.67 -16.47
N GLN A 373 17.82 3.70 -15.75
CA GLN A 373 19.24 3.32 -15.90
C GLN A 373 19.51 2.56 -17.21
N ALA A 374 18.54 1.74 -17.64
CA ALA A 374 18.67 0.95 -18.86
C ALA A 374 18.22 1.72 -20.12
N ARG A 375 17.18 2.53 -20.02
CA ARG A 375 16.54 3.28 -21.12
C ARG A 375 16.21 4.72 -20.67
N PRO A 376 17.21 5.62 -20.72
CA PRO A 376 17.05 7.03 -20.34
C PRO A 376 16.22 7.85 -21.34
N ASP A 377 15.86 7.27 -22.47
CA ASP A 377 15.00 7.83 -23.52
C ASP A 377 13.49 7.70 -23.22
N ILE A 378 13.09 6.95 -22.21
CA ILE A 378 11.68 6.89 -21.78
C ILE A 378 11.23 8.28 -21.29
N ASN A 379 10.12 8.79 -21.84
CA ASN A 379 9.67 10.16 -21.55
C ASN A 379 8.88 10.25 -20.24
N LEU A 380 8.03 9.25 -19.94
CA LEU A 380 7.19 9.24 -18.75
C LEU A 380 7.11 7.84 -18.17
N ILE A 381 7.34 7.72 -16.87
CA ILE A 381 7.11 6.48 -16.12
C ILE A 381 6.02 6.74 -15.09
N LEU A 382 5.01 5.84 -15.05
CA LEU A 382 3.91 5.90 -14.11
C LEU A 382 4.06 4.77 -13.09
N SER A 383 4.06 5.12 -11.81
CA SER A 383 4.25 4.21 -10.68
C SER A 383 3.23 4.46 -9.56
N GLY A 384 3.12 3.50 -8.65
CA GLY A 384 2.32 3.54 -7.43
C GLY A 384 3.12 3.05 -6.21
N HIS A 385 2.62 2.01 -5.53
CA HIS A 385 3.29 1.23 -4.49
C HIS A 385 3.51 1.94 -3.15
N THR A 386 3.91 3.19 -3.14
CA THR A 386 4.34 3.87 -1.91
C THR A 386 3.20 4.30 -1.00
N HIS A 387 1.98 4.45 -1.55
CA HIS A 387 0.82 5.05 -0.89
C HIS A 387 1.10 6.44 -0.27
N ALA A 388 2.21 7.10 -0.64
CA ALA A 388 2.77 8.22 0.12
C ALA A 388 2.88 7.90 1.63
N GLY A 389 3.19 6.62 1.94
CA GLY A 389 3.29 6.07 3.29
C GLY A 389 1.96 5.91 4.04
N GLN A 390 0.83 6.22 3.42
CA GLN A 390 -0.54 6.02 3.89
C GLN A 390 -0.88 6.61 5.27
N ILE A 391 -0.17 6.18 6.34
CA ILE A 391 -0.39 6.64 7.72
C ILE A 391 0.93 7.03 8.39
N PHE A 392 0.90 8.11 9.18
CA PHE A 392 2.01 8.42 10.07
C PHE A 392 2.15 7.35 11.18
N PRO A 393 3.38 6.84 11.48
CA PRO A 393 4.68 7.33 11.02
C PRO A 393 5.26 6.63 9.77
N TRP A 394 4.51 5.73 9.11
CA TRP A 394 5.00 4.97 7.95
C TRP A 394 5.40 5.84 6.76
N ASN A 395 4.80 7.03 6.62
CA ASN A 395 5.17 7.98 5.57
C ASN A 395 6.63 8.43 5.67
N VAL A 396 7.20 8.51 6.87
CA VAL A 396 8.64 8.80 7.05
C VAL A 396 9.49 7.65 6.52
N ALA A 397 9.14 6.40 6.85
CA ALA A 397 9.86 5.22 6.36
C ALA A 397 9.73 5.09 4.83
N ALA A 398 8.52 5.26 4.29
CA ALA A 398 8.29 5.20 2.84
C ALA A 398 9.08 6.25 2.09
N TYR A 399 9.19 7.47 2.62
CA TYR A 399 10.01 8.53 2.04
C TYR A 399 11.51 8.19 2.01
N LEU A 400 12.02 7.57 3.08
CA LEU A 400 13.44 7.24 3.20
C LEU A 400 13.84 6.00 2.38
N LEU A 401 12.92 5.06 2.17
CA LEU A 401 13.21 3.77 1.54
C LEU A 401 12.98 3.75 0.03
N ASN A 402 12.19 4.68 -0.52
CA ASN A 402 11.88 4.69 -1.95
C ASN A 402 12.69 5.75 -2.71
N PRO A 403 13.15 5.45 -3.93
CA PRO A 403 13.88 6.41 -4.77
C PRO A 403 13.00 7.60 -5.21
N PHE A 404 11.69 7.35 -5.35
CA PHE A 404 10.65 8.34 -5.62
C PHE A 404 9.49 8.06 -4.68
N PHE A 405 8.96 9.10 -4.04
CA PHE A 405 7.96 8.93 -2.97
C PHE A 405 6.53 9.15 -3.44
N ALA A 406 6.20 10.33 -3.94
CA ALA A 406 4.88 10.67 -4.48
C ALA A 406 4.94 11.95 -5.32
N GLY A 407 4.12 12.03 -6.36
CA GLY A 407 4.04 13.18 -7.26
C GLY A 407 4.97 13.10 -8.45
N LEU A 408 5.16 14.22 -9.15
CA LEU A 408 5.95 14.33 -10.37
C LEU A 408 7.42 14.65 -10.07
N TYR A 409 8.31 13.86 -10.64
CA TYR A 409 9.76 14.06 -10.63
C TYR A 409 10.26 14.24 -12.04
N GLN A 410 11.04 15.27 -12.28
CA GLN A 410 11.80 15.41 -13.52
C GLN A 410 13.18 14.80 -13.32
N VAL A 411 13.55 13.85 -14.18
CA VAL A 411 14.81 13.14 -14.16
C VAL A 411 15.59 13.48 -15.44
N GLY A 412 16.65 14.23 -15.31
CA GLY A 412 17.36 14.77 -16.48
C GLY A 412 16.55 15.87 -17.19
N GLN A 413 16.68 15.95 -18.53
CA GLN A 413 16.07 17.04 -19.31
C GLN A 413 14.70 16.71 -19.86
N ALA A 414 14.42 15.42 -20.19
CA ALA A 414 13.27 15.04 -21.00
C ALA A 414 12.43 13.90 -20.40
N THR A 415 12.81 13.37 -19.24
CA THR A 415 12.16 12.21 -18.61
C THR A 415 11.46 12.62 -17.33
N PHE A 416 10.25 12.09 -17.14
CA PHE A 416 9.44 12.32 -15.95
C PHE A 416 9.06 10.99 -15.29
N VAL A 417 8.99 10.99 -13.98
CA VAL A 417 8.43 9.87 -13.17
C VAL A 417 7.29 10.44 -12.34
N TYR A 418 6.12 9.85 -12.49
CA TYR A 418 4.99 10.17 -11.62
C TYR A 418 4.71 8.98 -10.70
N VAL A 419 4.68 9.24 -9.39
CA VAL A 419 4.34 8.24 -8.39
C VAL A 419 3.00 8.60 -7.76
N SER A 420 1.98 7.77 -8.00
CA SER A 420 0.67 7.91 -7.40
C SER A 420 0.72 7.62 -5.89
N PRO A 421 0.03 8.40 -5.05
CA PRO A 421 -0.14 8.06 -3.63
C PRO A 421 -1.19 6.96 -3.40
N GLY A 422 -1.71 6.36 -4.47
CA GLY A 422 -2.74 5.32 -4.44
C GLY A 422 -4.17 5.85 -4.45
N THR A 423 -5.05 5.14 -5.16
CA THR A 423 -6.46 5.50 -5.35
C THR A 423 -7.33 5.17 -4.14
N ALA A 424 -6.93 4.13 -3.37
CA ALA A 424 -7.60 3.78 -2.12
C ALA A 424 -6.61 3.73 -0.93
N TYR A 425 -6.56 2.62 -0.24
CA TYR A 425 -5.62 2.34 0.86
C TYR A 425 -5.40 0.83 0.98
N TYR A 426 -4.24 0.44 1.49
CA TYR A 426 -3.93 -0.95 1.78
C TYR A 426 -4.37 -1.34 3.20
N GLY A 427 -5.27 -2.30 3.31
CA GLY A 427 -5.73 -2.89 4.56
C GLY A 427 -6.31 -1.89 5.57
N ILE A 428 -5.48 -1.04 6.16
CA ILE A 428 -5.85 -0.07 7.19
C ILE A 428 -6.67 1.08 6.58
N PRO A 429 -7.97 1.24 6.94
CA PRO A 429 -8.84 2.26 6.36
C PRO A 429 -8.54 3.66 6.91
N MET A 430 -7.28 4.08 6.86
CA MET A 430 -6.81 5.38 7.32
C MET A 430 -5.87 6.03 6.31
N ARG A 431 -5.99 7.36 6.17
CA ARG A 431 -5.06 8.22 5.45
C ARG A 431 -4.63 9.36 6.37
N LEU A 432 -3.37 9.32 6.87
CA LEU A 432 -2.83 10.31 7.79
C LEU A 432 -1.46 10.79 7.30
N GLY A 433 -1.39 12.04 6.82
CA GLY A 433 -0.22 12.59 6.14
C GLY A 433 -0.16 12.29 4.64
N SER A 434 -1.19 11.63 4.09
CA SER A 434 -1.40 11.42 2.67
C SER A 434 -2.90 11.47 2.33
N ARG A 435 -3.24 11.61 1.04
CA ARG A 435 -4.61 11.57 0.52
C ARG A 435 -4.69 10.52 -0.59
N ALA A 436 -5.81 9.84 -0.69
CA ALA A 436 -6.12 9.02 -1.86
C ALA A 436 -6.30 9.92 -3.09
N GLU A 437 -5.86 9.45 -4.26
CA GLU A 437 -5.78 10.26 -5.47
C GLU A 437 -6.18 9.46 -6.71
N ILE A 438 -6.94 10.09 -7.60
CA ILE A 438 -7.07 9.75 -9.01
C ILE A 438 -6.29 10.81 -9.77
N THR A 439 -5.27 10.41 -10.53
CA THR A 439 -4.43 11.38 -11.24
C THR A 439 -4.86 11.53 -12.67
N GLU A 440 -5.14 12.76 -13.11
CA GLU A 440 -5.38 13.14 -14.49
C GLU A 440 -4.09 13.73 -15.07
N LEU A 441 -3.40 12.98 -15.93
CA LEU A 441 -2.19 13.44 -16.60
C LEU A 441 -2.57 14.00 -17.97
N ILE A 442 -2.17 15.24 -18.25
CA ILE A 442 -2.35 15.89 -19.55
C ILE A 442 -0.99 16.00 -20.21
N LEU A 443 -0.77 15.23 -21.27
CA LEU A 443 0.48 15.29 -22.01
C LEU A 443 0.50 16.53 -22.91
N ARG A 444 1.53 17.33 -22.75
CA ARG A 444 1.78 18.53 -23.54
C ARG A 444 2.98 18.33 -24.44
N ARG A 445 2.84 18.68 -25.70
CA ARG A 445 4.02 18.73 -26.56
C ARG A 445 4.93 19.86 -26.07
N ALA A 446 6.14 19.49 -25.68
CA ALA A 446 7.16 20.48 -25.33
C ALA A 446 7.70 21.17 -26.59
N PRO A 447 8.11 22.44 -26.49
CA PRO A 447 8.67 23.19 -27.62
C PRO A 447 9.99 22.60 -28.12
#